data_3ccf79723aae7d97994a0c8eb7f0fafa
#
_entry.id   3ccf79723aae7d97994a0c8eb7f0fafa
#
_cell.length_a   1.000
_cell.length_b   1.000
_cell.length_c   1.000
_cell.angle_alpha   90.00
_cell.angle_beta   90.00
_cell.angle_gamma   90.00
#
_symmetry.space_group_name_H-M   'P 1'
#
loop_
_entity.id
_entity.type
_entity.pdbx_description
1 polymer ?
#
loop_
_entity_poly.entity_id
_entity_poly.type
_entity_poly.pdbx_seq_one_letter_code
_entity_poly.pdbx_strand_id
1 'polypeptide(L)'
;MVPIGSGGGAVLRFLASMIDARAVVEIGTGTGVSGLWLLRGMRPDGVLTTVDTEAEHQRLAKQAFREAGIAPQRVRLIPGAALDVLPRLTDGHYDVVFADGDKTEYADYLAEALRLLKPGGIVAFDNALWHDRVADPAQRDAETVSIRELGKAVREHESLLPVLLPIGDGLLVAKKI
;
A
#
# COMPACT_ATOMS: atom_id res chain seq x y z
N MET A 1 -11.15 2.12 11.32
CA MET A 1 -10.36 2.35 10.10
C MET A 1 -10.97 3.50 9.31
N VAL A 2 -10.15 4.42 8.84
CA VAL A 2 -10.56 5.53 7.96
C VAL A 2 -10.06 5.21 6.56
N PRO A 3 -10.94 5.09 5.55
CA PRO A 3 -10.52 4.85 4.17
C PRO A 3 -9.64 5.98 3.66
N ILE A 4 -8.75 5.66 2.71
CA ILE A 4 -7.97 6.67 2.03
C ILE A 4 -8.88 7.73 1.38
N GLY A 5 -8.55 9.00 1.58
CA GLY A 5 -9.30 10.09 0.98
C GLY A 5 -9.18 10.13 -0.55
N SER A 6 -10.07 10.87 -1.20
CA SER A 6 -10.10 10.99 -2.67
C SER A 6 -8.78 11.47 -3.28
N GLY A 7 -8.06 12.36 -2.61
CA GLY A 7 -6.74 12.84 -3.05
C GLY A 7 -5.70 11.72 -3.07
N GLY A 8 -5.58 10.97 -1.98
CA GLY A 8 -4.68 9.81 -1.90
C GLY A 8 -5.06 8.72 -2.90
N GLY A 9 -6.36 8.43 -3.00
CA GLY A 9 -6.86 7.47 -3.98
C GLY A 9 -6.53 7.86 -5.43
N ALA A 10 -6.70 9.15 -5.78
CA ALA A 10 -6.35 9.64 -7.11
C ALA A 10 -4.85 9.49 -7.40
N VAL A 11 -3.98 9.69 -6.41
CA VAL A 11 -2.54 9.44 -6.55
C VAL A 11 -2.27 7.96 -6.77
N LEU A 12 -2.87 7.05 -6.01
CA LEU A 12 -2.70 5.60 -6.22
C LEU A 12 -3.09 5.19 -7.64
N ARG A 13 -4.22 5.68 -8.14
CA ARG A 13 -4.66 5.45 -9.52
C ARG A 13 -3.65 5.98 -10.53
N PHE A 14 -3.17 7.19 -10.33
CA PHE A 14 -2.19 7.83 -11.21
C PHE A 14 -0.87 7.04 -11.25
N LEU A 15 -0.33 6.65 -10.09
CA LEU A 15 0.90 5.86 -10.00
C LEU A 15 0.76 4.50 -10.70
N ALA A 16 -0.32 3.78 -10.45
CA ALA A 16 -0.57 2.49 -11.11
C ALA A 16 -0.67 2.64 -12.63
N SER A 17 -1.31 3.72 -13.10
CA SER A 17 -1.46 4.01 -14.53
C SER A 17 -0.14 4.40 -15.19
N MET A 18 0.70 5.20 -14.50
CA MET A 18 2.00 5.67 -15.04
C MET A 18 2.95 4.53 -15.40
N ILE A 19 2.88 3.41 -14.70
CA ILE A 19 3.78 2.26 -14.91
C ILE A 19 3.07 1.08 -15.54
N ASP A 20 1.87 1.26 -16.06
CA ASP A 20 1.05 0.18 -16.63
C ASP A 20 0.95 -1.04 -15.71
N ALA A 21 0.65 -0.81 -14.44
CA ALA A 21 0.69 -1.84 -13.40
C ALA A 21 -0.21 -3.04 -13.73
N ARG A 22 0.35 -4.24 -13.64
CA ARG A 22 -0.34 -5.53 -13.85
C ARG A 22 -0.50 -6.32 -12.56
N ALA A 23 0.47 -6.23 -11.66
CA ALA A 23 0.49 -6.97 -10.42
C ALA A 23 0.70 -5.99 -9.25
N VAL A 24 -0.30 -5.88 -8.40
CA VAL A 24 -0.31 -4.96 -7.26
C VAL A 24 -0.58 -5.74 -5.98
N VAL A 25 0.14 -5.42 -4.91
CA VAL A 25 -0.12 -5.91 -3.55
C VAL A 25 -0.63 -4.75 -2.70
N GLU A 26 -1.71 -4.99 -1.98
CA GLU A 26 -2.26 -4.07 -0.98
C GLU A 26 -2.24 -4.72 0.39
N ILE A 27 -1.70 -4.04 1.38
CA ILE A 27 -1.69 -4.43 2.78
C ILE A 27 -2.71 -3.55 3.50
N GLY A 28 -3.78 -4.16 4.00
CA GLY A 28 -4.94 -3.46 4.54
C GLY A 28 -6.03 -3.29 3.48
N THR A 29 -6.85 -4.34 3.30
CA THR A 29 -7.98 -4.33 2.33
C THR A 29 -9.04 -3.29 2.70
N GLY A 30 -9.34 -3.18 3.99
CA GLY A 30 -10.43 -2.34 4.45
C GLY A 30 -11.73 -2.65 3.73
N THR A 31 -12.50 -1.61 3.43
CA THR A 31 -13.76 -1.73 2.69
C THR A 31 -13.58 -1.73 1.16
N GLY A 32 -12.34 -1.79 0.67
CA GLY A 32 -12.02 -1.87 -0.75
C GLY A 32 -11.85 -0.54 -1.47
N VAL A 33 -11.84 0.59 -0.76
CA VAL A 33 -11.76 1.93 -1.38
C VAL A 33 -10.43 2.12 -2.11
N SER A 34 -9.30 1.90 -1.44
CA SER A 34 -7.96 2.00 -2.05
C SER A 34 -7.78 0.97 -3.17
N GLY A 35 -8.25 -0.25 -2.97
CA GLY A 35 -8.24 -1.30 -3.98
C GLY A 35 -8.98 -0.89 -5.26
N LEU A 36 -10.12 -0.21 -5.16
CA LEU A 36 -10.84 0.32 -6.32
C LEU A 36 -10.04 1.40 -7.07
N TRP A 37 -9.38 2.29 -6.35
CA TRP A 37 -8.51 3.29 -6.97
C TRP A 37 -7.34 2.65 -7.72
N LEU A 38 -6.68 1.67 -7.10
CA LEU A 38 -5.60 0.90 -7.72
C LEU A 38 -6.08 0.18 -8.99
N LEU A 39 -7.18 -0.57 -8.88
CA LEU A 39 -7.76 -1.32 -10.01
C LEU A 39 -8.15 -0.43 -11.19
N ARG A 40 -8.60 0.80 -10.93
CA ARG A 40 -8.93 1.78 -11.98
C ARG A 40 -7.70 2.37 -12.67
N GLY A 41 -6.54 2.33 -12.02
CA GLY A 41 -5.26 2.75 -12.61
C GLY A 41 -4.50 1.62 -13.28
N MET A 42 -4.75 0.38 -12.89
CA MET A 42 -4.09 -0.81 -13.44
C MET A 42 -4.56 -1.14 -14.85
N ARG A 43 -3.77 -1.94 -15.54
CA ARG A 43 -4.18 -2.55 -16.81
C ARG A 43 -5.46 -3.37 -16.62
N PRO A 44 -6.31 -3.47 -17.69
CA PRO A 44 -7.55 -4.26 -17.63
C PRO A 44 -7.35 -5.74 -17.27
N ASP A 45 -6.18 -6.30 -17.61
CA ASP A 45 -5.77 -7.68 -17.32
C ASP A 45 -4.99 -7.81 -15.99
N GLY A 46 -4.81 -6.68 -15.28
CA GLY A 46 -4.06 -6.65 -14.02
C GLY A 46 -4.80 -7.27 -12.85
N VAL A 47 -4.03 -7.80 -11.89
CA VAL A 47 -4.53 -8.46 -10.68
C VAL A 47 -4.05 -7.73 -9.43
N LEU A 48 -5.01 -7.37 -8.58
CA LEU A 48 -4.78 -6.86 -7.23
C LEU A 48 -4.81 -8.03 -6.25
N THR A 49 -3.73 -8.21 -5.49
CA THR A 49 -3.68 -9.09 -4.32
C THR A 49 -3.79 -8.22 -3.08
N THR A 50 -4.84 -8.41 -2.28
CA THR A 50 -5.11 -7.59 -1.11
C THR A 50 -5.29 -8.44 0.15
N VAL A 51 -4.62 -8.03 1.22
CA VAL A 51 -4.47 -8.80 2.47
C VAL A 51 -5.08 -8.03 3.63
N ASP A 52 -5.89 -8.68 4.46
CA ASP A 52 -6.45 -8.12 5.68
C ASP A 52 -6.72 -9.22 6.70
N THR A 53 -6.55 -8.93 7.98
CA THR A 53 -6.89 -9.84 9.08
C THR A 53 -8.38 -9.93 9.34
N GLU A 54 -9.12 -8.87 9.00
CA GLU A 54 -10.55 -8.75 9.29
C GLU A 54 -11.41 -9.35 8.18
N ALA A 55 -12.04 -10.46 8.44
CA ALA A 55 -12.91 -11.16 7.47
C ALA A 55 -14.06 -10.26 6.99
N GLU A 56 -14.61 -9.42 7.87
CA GLU A 56 -15.69 -8.49 7.52
C GLU A 56 -15.23 -7.42 6.53
N HIS A 57 -14.02 -6.90 6.67
CA HIS A 57 -13.41 -5.99 5.69
C HIS A 57 -13.36 -6.65 4.32
N GLN A 58 -12.86 -7.86 4.24
CA GLN A 58 -12.75 -8.58 2.96
C GLN A 58 -14.13 -8.89 2.35
N ARG A 59 -15.13 -9.16 3.18
CA ARG A 59 -16.51 -9.34 2.71
C ARG A 59 -17.07 -8.06 2.08
N LEU A 60 -16.87 -6.92 2.75
CA LEU A 60 -17.31 -5.61 2.26
C LEU A 60 -16.56 -5.21 0.99
N ALA A 61 -15.24 -5.40 0.96
CA ALA A 61 -14.43 -5.13 -0.22
C ALA A 61 -14.87 -5.97 -1.43
N LYS A 62 -15.11 -7.26 -1.22
CA LYS A 62 -15.62 -8.14 -2.27
C LYS A 62 -16.94 -7.66 -2.86
N GLN A 63 -17.84 -7.18 -2.00
CA GLN A 63 -19.11 -6.59 -2.42
C GLN A 63 -18.87 -5.31 -3.24
N ALA A 64 -18.02 -4.39 -2.74
CA ALA A 64 -17.69 -3.14 -3.42
C ALA A 64 -17.07 -3.38 -4.80
N PHE A 65 -16.14 -4.32 -4.92
CA PHE A 65 -15.53 -4.69 -6.20
C PHE A 65 -16.57 -5.21 -7.20
N ARG A 66 -17.49 -6.07 -6.75
CA ARG A 66 -18.56 -6.61 -7.59
C ARG A 66 -19.51 -5.49 -8.05
N GLU A 67 -19.94 -4.61 -7.15
CA GLU A 67 -20.81 -3.48 -7.46
C GLU A 67 -20.15 -2.49 -8.43
N ALA A 68 -18.84 -2.34 -8.36
CA ALA A 68 -18.04 -1.54 -9.30
C ALA A 68 -17.79 -2.23 -10.65
N GLY A 69 -18.29 -3.44 -10.86
CA GLY A 69 -18.12 -4.18 -12.11
C GLY A 69 -16.72 -4.77 -12.30
N ILE A 70 -15.95 -4.92 -11.24
CA ILE A 70 -14.62 -5.55 -11.31
C ILE A 70 -14.79 -7.06 -11.49
N ALA A 71 -14.17 -7.60 -12.54
CA ALA A 71 -14.18 -9.04 -12.80
C ALA A 71 -13.50 -9.81 -11.65
N PRO A 72 -14.10 -10.91 -11.15
CA PRO A 72 -13.57 -11.61 -9.98
C PRO A 72 -12.11 -12.07 -10.10
N GLN A 73 -11.67 -12.43 -11.29
CA GLN A 73 -10.29 -12.86 -11.56
C GLN A 73 -9.26 -11.73 -11.43
N ARG A 74 -9.69 -10.48 -11.33
CA ARG A 74 -8.82 -9.32 -11.14
C ARG A 74 -8.46 -9.05 -9.68
N VAL A 75 -9.06 -9.75 -8.73
CA VAL A 75 -8.83 -9.53 -7.31
C VAL A 75 -8.58 -10.85 -6.59
N ARG A 76 -7.50 -10.91 -5.83
CA ARG A 76 -7.19 -11.97 -4.90
C ARG A 76 -7.31 -11.43 -3.49
N LEU A 77 -8.38 -11.76 -2.82
CA LEU A 77 -8.62 -11.43 -1.40
C LEU A 77 -8.01 -12.53 -0.53
N ILE A 78 -6.99 -12.21 0.25
CA ILE A 78 -6.30 -13.18 1.11
C ILE A 78 -6.51 -12.79 2.57
N PRO A 79 -7.28 -13.58 3.33
CA PRO A 79 -7.43 -13.37 4.76
C PRO A 79 -6.15 -13.81 5.49
N GLY A 80 -5.67 -12.97 6.40
CA GLY A 80 -4.51 -13.27 7.24
C GLY A 80 -3.69 -12.05 7.60
N ALA A 81 -2.73 -12.24 8.51
CA ALA A 81 -1.75 -11.23 8.84
C ALA A 81 -0.79 -11.00 7.67
N ALA A 82 -0.47 -9.75 7.39
CA ALA A 82 0.38 -9.41 6.25
C ALA A 82 1.73 -10.14 6.30
N LEU A 83 2.39 -10.17 7.45
CA LEU A 83 3.70 -10.81 7.61
C LEU A 83 3.67 -12.35 7.50
N ASP A 84 2.50 -12.96 7.57
CA ASP A 84 2.31 -14.40 7.29
C ASP A 84 2.03 -14.67 5.81
N VAL A 85 1.44 -13.71 5.11
CA VAL A 85 1.04 -13.84 3.70
C VAL A 85 2.13 -13.39 2.74
N LEU A 86 2.72 -12.21 2.96
CA LEU A 86 3.71 -11.61 2.07
C LEU A 86 4.89 -12.54 1.74
N PRO A 87 5.47 -13.29 2.70
CA PRO A 87 6.59 -14.19 2.41
C PRO A 87 6.28 -15.30 1.39
N ARG A 88 4.99 -15.58 1.15
CA ARG A 88 4.52 -16.58 0.17
C ARG A 88 4.33 -16.02 -1.23
N LEU A 89 4.44 -14.70 -1.38
CA LEU A 89 4.30 -14.04 -2.67
C LEU A 89 5.63 -14.03 -3.42
N THR A 90 5.54 -13.94 -4.74
CA THR A 90 6.68 -14.11 -5.66
C THR A 90 7.60 -12.90 -5.67
N ASP A 91 8.91 -13.14 -5.50
CA ASP A 91 9.96 -12.14 -5.61
C ASP A 91 9.95 -11.43 -6.98
N GLY A 92 10.18 -10.12 -6.98
CA GLY A 92 10.37 -9.35 -8.21
C GLY A 92 9.23 -9.44 -9.21
N HIS A 93 8.01 -9.67 -8.76
CA HIS A 93 6.85 -9.88 -9.62
C HIS A 93 5.90 -8.67 -9.67
N TYR A 94 5.91 -7.81 -8.67
CA TYR A 94 4.89 -6.78 -8.47
C TYR A 94 5.34 -5.42 -8.96
N ASP A 95 4.37 -4.65 -9.47
CA ASP A 95 4.58 -3.29 -9.98
C ASP A 95 4.35 -2.24 -8.88
N VAL A 96 3.39 -2.49 -7.99
CA VAL A 96 3.06 -1.61 -6.86
C VAL A 96 2.85 -2.43 -5.61
N VAL A 97 3.36 -1.93 -4.49
CA VAL A 97 2.99 -2.36 -3.12
C VAL A 97 2.44 -1.15 -2.39
N PHE A 98 1.20 -1.23 -1.93
CA PHE A 98 0.55 -0.20 -1.10
C PHE A 98 0.34 -0.72 0.31
N ALA A 99 0.80 0.02 1.30
CA ALA A 99 0.72 -0.35 2.71
C ALA A 99 -0.12 0.65 3.52
N ASP A 100 -1.21 0.14 4.07
CA ASP A 100 -2.08 0.82 5.03
C ASP A 100 -2.55 -0.17 6.12
N GLY A 101 -1.62 -0.98 6.59
CA GLY A 101 -1.83 -1.94 7.67
C GLY A 101 -1.41 -1.42 9.04
N ASP A 102 -0.92 -2.34 9.87
CA ASP A 102 -0.38 -2.03 11.21
C ASP A 102 0.86 -1.14 11.08
N LYS A 103 0.83 0.02 11.74
CA LYS A 103 1.90 1.01 11.63
C LYS A 103 3.19 0.53 12.29
N THR A 104 3.11 -0.33 13.29
CA THR A 104 4.29 -0.90 13.95
C THR A 104 5.05 -1.92 13.08
N GLU A 105 4.41 -2.42 12.01
CA GLU A 105 4.98 -3.37 11.06
C GLU A 105 5.56 -2.70 9.79
N TYR A 106 5.54 -1.38 9.68
CA TYR A 106 5.93 -0.65 8.46
C TYR A 106 7.37 -0.92 8.00
N ALA A 107 8.30 -1.15 8.92
CA ALA A 107 9.68 -1.53 8.57
C ALA A 107 9.72 -2.91 7.87
N ASP A 108 8.95 -3.86 8.36
CA ASP A 108 8.84 -5.20 7.78
C ASP A 108 8.12 -5.16 6.43
N TYR A 109 7.09 -4.32 6.30
CA TYR A 109 6.43 -4.09 5.01
C TYR A 109 7.38 -3.49 3.97
N LEU A 110 8.30 -2.61 4.37
CA LEU A 110 9.32 -2.07 3.47
C LEU A 110 10.27 -3.19 2.99
N ALA A 111 10.74 -4.05 3.89
CA ALA A 111 11.60 -5.18 3.53
C ALA A 111 10.91 -6.11 2.52
N GLU A 112 9.65 -6.46 2.77
CA GLU A 112 8.85 -7.26 1.84
C GLU A 112 8.61 -6.54 0.51
N ALA A 113 8.28 -5.25 0.53
CA ALA A 113 8.08 -4.48 -0.70
C ALA A 113 9.33 -4.45 -1.58
N LEU A 114 10.51 -4.28 -0.98
CA LEU A 114 11.78 -4.32 -1.71
C LEU A 114 12.03 -5.67 -2.39
N ARG A 115 11.65 -6.77 -1.73
CA ARG A 115 11.73 -8.12 -2.29
C ARG A 115 10.72 -8.36 -3.41
N LEU A 116 9.47 -7.93 -3.21
CA LEU A 116 8.35 -8.19 -4.10
C LEU A 116 8.38 -7.34 -5.37
N LEU A 117 8.87 -6.10 -5.28
CA LEU A 117 8.84 -5.15 -6.39
C LEU A 117 9.88 -5.49 -7.47
N LYS A 118 9.44 -5.34 -8.72
CA LYS A 118 10.35 -5.24 -9.87
C LYS A 118 11.19 -3.95 -9.77
N PRO A 119 12.36 -3.89 -10.42
CA PRO A 119 13.00 -2.61 -10.73
C PRO A 119 12.01 -1.70 -11.48
N GLY A 120 11.91 -0.44 -11.05
CA GLY A 120 10.91 0.51 -11.57
C GLY A 120 9.56 0.44 -10.86
N GLY A 121 9.32 -0.57 -10.02
CA GLY A 121 8.10 -0.68 -9.21
C GLY A 121 8.04 0.37 -8.10
N ILE A 122 6.85 0.55 -7.55
CA ILE A 122 6.56 1.63 -6.59
C ILE A 122 6.03 1.03 -5.29
N VAL A 123 6.57 1.48 -4.16
CA VAL A 123 5.97 1.29 -2.84
C VAL A 123 5.32 2.59 -2.36
N ALA A 124 4.15 2.51 -1.76
CA ALA A 124 3.47 3.63 -1.14
C ALA A 124 2.98 3.26 0.26
N PHE A 125 3.22 4.15 1.23
CA PHE A 125 2.77 4.01 2.61
C PHE A 125 1.81 5.13 2.96
N ASP A 126 0.62 4.80 3.42
CA ASP A 126 -0.33 5.79 3.94
C ASP A 126 0.01 6.22 5.38
N ASN A 127 -0.57 7.33 5.80
CA ASN A 127 -0.40 7.92 7.14
C ASN A 127 1.07 8.28 7.48
N ALA A 128 1.85 8.69 6.50
CA ALA A 128 3.26 9.01 6.69
C ALA A 128 3.51 10.27 7.56
N LEU A 129 2.52 11.14 7.72
CA LEU A 129 2.55 12.29 8.63
C LEU A 129 1.99 11.96 10.02
N TRP A 130 1.09 10.97 10.10
CA TRP A 130 0.48 10.51 11.35
C TRP A 130 -0.06 11.67 12.19
N HIS A 131 -0.95 12.47 11.59
CA HIS A 131 -1.55 13.68 12.19
C HIS A 131 -0.49 14.67 12.70
N ASP A 132 0.58 14.88 11.90
CA ASP A 132 1.76 15.71 12.22
C ASP A 132 2.59 15.23 13.42
N ARG A 133 2.24 14.11 14.06
CA ARG A 133 2.96 13.56 15.20
C ARG A 133 4.39 13.15 14.87
N VAL A 134 4.64 12.76 13.61
CA VAL A 134 5.99 12.37 13.15
C VAL A 134 6.98 13.52 13.26
N ALA A 135 6.53 14.77 13.08
CA ALA A 135 7.36 15.98 13.18
C ALA A 135 7.67 16.38 14.63
N ASP A 136 6.88 15.94 15.59
CA ASP A 136 7.05 16.28 16.99
C ASP A 136 7.94 15.26 17.72
N PRO A 137 9.18 15.63 18.13
CA PRO A 137 10.10 14.71 18.79
C PRO A 137 9.60 14.25 20.18
N ALA A 138 8.63 14.94 20.77
CA ALA A 138 8.01 14.55 22.02
C ALA A 138 7.06 13.35 21.88
N GLN A 139 6.56 13.10 20.68
CA GLN A 139 5.72 11.95 20.37
C GLN A 139 6.58 10.69 20.24
N ARG A 140 6.43 9.78 21.20
CA ARG A 140 7.28 8.58 21.33
C ARG A 140 6.49 7.27 21.44
N ASP A 141 5.20 7.28 21.11
CA ASP A 141 4.44 6.05 21.00
C ASP A 141 4.98 5.17 19.85
N ALA A 142 4.75 3.86 19.95
CA ALA A 142 5.34 2.88 19.05
C ALA A 142 5.01 3.14 17.58
N GLU A 143 3.78 3.53 17.27
CA GLU A 143 3.34 3.81 15.89
C GLU A 143 4.05 5.05 15.34
N THR A 144 4.10 6.15 16.09
CA THR A 144 4.78 7.38 15.66
C THR A 144 6.28 7.14 15.43
N VAL A 145 6.93 6.40 16.32
CA VAL A 145 8.35 6.05 16.17
C VAL A 145 8.55 5.18 14.92
N SER A 146 7.72 4.16 14.72
CA SER A 146 7.80 3.28 13.55
C SER A 146 7.67 4.04 12.24
N ILE A 147 6.68 4.94 12.11
CA ILE A 147 6.48 5.74 10.90
C ILE A 147 7.65 6.71 10.68
N ARG A 148 8.19 7.30 11.74
CA ARG A 148 9.36 8.19 11.66
C ARG A 148 10.60 7.43 11.17
N GLU A 149 10.86 6.26 11.71
CA GLU A 149 11.98 5.41 11.30
C GLU A 149 11.80 4.89 9.87
N LEU A 150 10.57 4.55 9.46
CA LEU A 150 10.27 4.23 8.06
C LEU A 150 10.67 5.38 7.13
N GLY A 151 10.24 6.60 7.44
CA GLY A 151 10.56 7.79 6.63
C GLY A 151 12.07 8.00 6.46
N LYS A 152 12.84 7.76 7.54
CA LYS A 152 14.30 7.80 7.50
C LYS A 152 14.87 6.66 6.64
N ALA A 153 14.42 5.43 6.87
CA ALA A 153 14.90 4.26 6.13
C ALA A 153 14.66 4.40 4.63
N VAL A 154 13.50 4.89 4.22
CA VAL A 154 13.16 5.10 2.80
C VAL A 154 14.02 6.20 2.18
N ARG A 155 14.27 7.32 2.88
CA ARG A 155 15.12 8.41 2.38
C ARG A 155 16.58 7.99 2.20
N GLU A 156 17.08 7.15 3.09
CA GLU A 156 18.50 6.74 3.12
C GLU A 156 18.77 5.48 2.28
N HIS A 157 17.73 4.85 1.75
CA HIS A 157 17.87 3.60 1.00
C HIS A 157 18.41 3.84 -0.42
N GLU A 158 19.56 3.26 -0.73
CA GLU A 158 20.27 3.47 -2.01
C GLU A 158 19.48 3.03 -3.25
N SER A 159 18.59 2.05 -3.10
CA SER A 159 17.78 1.51 -4.20
C SER A 159 16.39 2.15 -4.31
N LEU A 160 16.13 3.24 -3.59
CA LEU A 160 14.83 3.92 -3.60
C LEU A 160 14.96 5.39 -3.99
N LEU A 161 14.04 5.84 -4.81
CA LEU A 161 13.83 7.26 -5.11
C LEU A 161 12.54 7.73 -4.42
N PRO A 162 12.62 8.42 -3.26
CA PRO A 162 11.47 8.74 -2.45
C PRO A 162 10.84 10.08 -2.75
N VAL A 163 9.55 10.21 -2.45
CA VAL A 163 8.83 11.48 -2.34
C VAL A 163 7.78 11.36 -1.23
N LEU A 164 7.65 12.39 -0.41
CA LEU A 164 6.56 12.54 0.55
C LEU A 164 5.52 13.51 -0.02
N LEU A 165 4.32 13.02 -0.26
CA LEU A 165 3.20 13.81 -0.76
C LEU A 165 2.31 14.25 0.42
N PRO A 166 2.11 15.55 0.64
CA PRO A 166 1.27 16.06 1.74
C PRO A 166 -0.22 15.99 1.37
N ILE A 167 -0.70 14.80 1.04
CA ILE A 167 -2.09 14.51 0.68
C ILE A 167 -2.70 13.65 1.78
N GLY A 168 -3.88 14.00 2.25
CA GLY A 168 -4.50 13.32 3.39
C GLY A 168 -3.60 13.38 4.61
N ASP A 169 -3.31 12.24 5.22
CA ASP A 169 -2.38 12.11 6.35
C ASP A 169 -0.92 11.83 5.92
N GLY A 170 -0.59 12.22 4.70
CA GLY A 170 0.73 12.02 4.09
C GLY A 170 0.87 10.67 3.39
N LEU A 171 1.28 10.70 2.14
CA LEU A 171 1.58 9.50 1.36
C LEU A 171 3.07 9.48 1.03
N LEU A 172 3.80 8.55 1.64
CA LEU A 172 5.22 8.32 1.34
C LEU A 172 5.31 7.34 0.17
N VAL A 173 5.88 7.80 -0.92
CA VAL A 173 6.02 7.01 -2.16
C VAL A 173 7.49 6.85 -2.49
N ALA A 174 7.90 5.67 -2.91
CA ALA A 174 9.26 5.46 -3.40
C ALA A 174 9.26 4.52 -4.61
N LYS A 175 10.08 4.88 -5.61
CA LYS A 175 10.35 4.04 -6.77
C LYS A 175 11.61 3.21 -6.53
N LYS A 176 11.52 1.90 -6.77
CA LYS A 176 12.69 1.02 -6.78
C LYS A 176 13.50 1.25 -8.05
N ILE A 177 14.77 1.62 -7.90
CA ILE A 177 15.73 1.85 -8.99
C ILE A 177 16.63 0.65 -9.22
#